data_76febbed707a3a16fd8e89ea9d1ab0ec
#
_entry.id   76febbed707a3a16fd8e89ea9d1ab0ec
#
_cell.length_a   1.000
_cell.length_b   1.000
_cell.length_c   1.000
_cell.angle_alpha   90.00
_cell.angle_beta   90.00
_cell.angle_gamma   90.00
#
_symmetry.space_group_name_H-M   'P 1'
#
loop_
_entity.id
_entity.type
_entity.pdbx_description
1 polymer ?
#
loop_
_entity_poly.entity_id
_entity_poly.type
_entity_poly.pdbx_seq_one_letter_code
_entity_poly.pdbx_strand_id
1 'polypeptide(L)'
;VRHSPGSDPAAVVYDAIEHARARHRDVVLVDTAGRIQTNVNLMQEMEKIKRVASPDLTVFVGDALTGNDAVEQAKTFEKEVGIDCIVLTKIDADAKGGAALSIAYTLKKPIIFIGTGQGYDDLRPFVPEEFAAMILPDVD
;
A
#
# COMPACT_ATOMS: atom_id res chain seq x y z
N VAL A 1 -17.41 4.55 9.97
CA VAL A 1 -18.27 5.62 9.43
C VAL A 1 -18.72 5.18 8.05
N ARG A 2 -19.98 5.37 7.72
CA ARG A 2 -20.55 5.00 6.42
C ARG A 2 -21.44 6.14 5.93
N HIS A 3 -21.27 6.51 4.67
CA HIS A 3 -22.09 7.51 3.99
C HIS A 3 -22.96 6.87 2.89
N SER A 4 -23.88 7.65 2.33
CA SER A 4 -24.70 7.22 1.19
C SER A 4 -23.82 6.96 -0.04
N PRO A 5 -24.22 6.02 -0.93
CA PRO A 5 -23.54 5.83 -2.21
C PRO A 5 -23.42 7.15 -2.98
N GLY A 6 -22.24 7.43 -3.52
CA GLY A 6 -21.98 8.67 -4.26
C GLY A 6 -21.50 9.85 -3.41
N SER A 7 -21.30 9.67 -2.10
CA SER A 7 -20.66 10.68 -1.25
C SER A 7 -19.21 10.91 -1.65
N ASP A 8 -18.72 12.14 -1.48
CA ASP A 8 -17.31 12.48 -1.70
C ASP A 8 -16.41 11.69 -0.74
N PRO A 9 -15.48 10.86 -1.22
CA PRO A 9 -14.60 10.05 -0.36
C PRO A 9 -13.80 10.89 0.64
N ALA A 10 -13.35 12.06 0.26
CA ALA A 10 -12.59 12.93 1.16
C ALA A 10 -13.46 13.44 2.33
N ALA A 11 -14.76 13.72 2.11
CA ALA A 11 -15.67 14.07 3.17
C ALA A 11 -15.91 12.90 4.13
N VAL A 12 -16.02 11.68 3.60
CA VAL A 12 -16.17 10.46 4.43
C VAL A 12 -14.97 10.28 5.34
N VAL A 13 -13.75 10.48 4.81
CA VAL A 13 -12.51 10.38 5.58
C VAL A 13 -12.44 11.46 6.66
N TYR A 14 -12.80 12.70 6.32
CA TYR A 14 -12.83 13.78 7.30
C TYR A 14 -13.76 13.46 8.48
N ASP A 15 -14.99 13.05 8.19
CA ASP A 15 -15.96 12.67 9.22
C ASP A 15 -15.51 11.47 10.05
N ALA A 16 -14.82 10.52 9.41
CA ALA A 16 -14.26 9.36 10.12
C ALA A 16 -13.17 9.77 11.11
N ILE A 17 -12.31 10.70 10.74
CA ILE A 17 -11.24 11.23 11.61
C ILE A 17 -11.84 12.01 12.77
N GLU A 18 -12.81 12.91 12.51
CA GLU A 18 -13.48 13.66 13.56
C GLU A 18 -14.22 12.75 14.55
N HIS A 19 -14.87 11.71 14.02
CA HIS A 19 -15.51 10.70 14.85
C HIS A 19 -14.52 9.90 15.70
N ALA A 20 -13.36 9.56 15.14
CA ALA A 20 -12.30 8.85 15.87
C ALA A 20 -11.72 9.72 17.00
N ARG A 21 -11.48 11.01 16.74
CA ARG A 21 -11.02 11.98 17.75
C ARG A 21 -12.02 12.12 18.88
N ALA A 22 -13.30 12.30 18.56
CA ALA A 22 -14.38 12.42 19.55
C ALA A 22 -14.53 11.17 20.42
N ARG A 23 -14.09 10.01 19.94
CA ARG A 23 -14.14 8.71 20.65
C ARG A 23 -12.79 8.25 21.20
N HIS A 24 -11.79 9.12 21.18
CA HIS A 24 -10.43 8.81 21.69
C HIS A 24 -9.87 7.52 21.07
N ARG A 25 -9.97 7.38 19.74
CA ARG A 25 -9.35 6.26 19.01
C ARG A 25 -7.92 6.60 18.66
N ASP A 26 -7.02 5.67 18.91
CA ASP A 26 -5.57 5.87 18.72
C ASP A 26 -5.16 5.68 17.26
N VAL A 27 -5.90 4.88 16.50
CA VAL A 27 -5.57 4.52 15.11
C VAL A 27 -6.80 4.66 14.22
N VAL A 28 -6.59 5.26 13.05
CA VAL A 28 -7.57 5.32 11.95
C VAL A 28 -6.94 4.71 10.71
N LEU A 29 -7.53 3.65 10.19
CA LEU A 29 -7.15 3.05 8.91
C LEU A 29 -8.12 3.53 7.84
N VAL A 30 -7.58 4.12 6.77
CA VAL A 30 -8.34 4.59 5.62
C VAL A 30 -8.05 3.66 4.45
N ASP A 31 -8.99 2.76 4.17
CA ASP A 31 -8.94 1.90 2.99
C ASP A 31 -9.51 2.64 1.79
N THR A 32 -8.79 2.62 0.69
CA THR A 32 -9.10 3.38 -0.53
C THR A 32 -9.40 2.47 -1.72
N ALA A 33 -10.05 3.01 -2.74
CA ALA A 33 -10.35 2.24 -3.95
C ALA A 33 -9.07 1.78 -4.67
N GLY A 34 -8.97 0.48 -4.95
CA GLY A 34 -7.77 -0.15 -5.52
C GLY A 34 -7.67 -0.15 -7.06
N ARG A 35 -8.48 0.62 -7.79
CA ARG A 35 -8.51 0.61 -9.26
C ARG A 35 -7.72 1.76 -9.87
N ILE A 36 -6.41 1.66 -9.87
CA ILE A 36 -5.52 2.78 -10.13
C ILE A 36 -5.10 2.94 -11.58
N GLN A 37 -5.14 1.89 -12.37
CA GLN A 37 -4.31 1.74 -13.56
C GLN A 37 -4.62 2.68 -14.72
N THR A 38 -5.76 3.38 -14.75
CA THR A 38 -6.14 4.17 -15.94
C THR A 38 -6.95 5.44 -15.65
N ASN A 39 -7.18 5.80 -14.40
CA ASN A 39 -8.14 6.86 -14.10
C ASN A 39 -7.49 8.09 -13.44
N VAL A 40 -7.24 9.12 -14.23
CA VAL A 40 -6.75 10.44 -13.76
C VAL A 40 -7.63 10.97 -12.60
N ASN A 41 -8.93 10.72 -12.65
CA ASN A 41 -9.86 11.12 -11.59
C ASN A 41 -9.56 10.44 -10.26
N LEU A 42 -9.10 9.19 -10.27
CA LEU A 42 -8.78 8.46 -9.05
C LEU A 42 -7.52 9.02 -8.36
N MET A 43 -6.50 9.39 -9.12
CA MET A 43 -5.30 10.01 -8.56
C MET A 43 -5.61 11.36 -7.91
N GLN A 44 -6.43 12.18 -8.55
CA GLN A 44 -6.91 13.45 -7.99
C GLN A 44 -7.75 13.23 -6.72
N GLU A 45 -8.57 12.19 -6.70
CA GLU A 45 -9.33 11.79 -5.51
C GLU A 45 -8.39 11.38 -4.37
N MET A 46 -7.38 10.57 -4.65
CA MET A 46 -6.39 10.13 -3.66
C MET A 46 -5.59 11.32 -3.10
N GLU A 47 -5.15 12.24 -3.96
CA GLU A 47 -4.48 13.46 -3.55
C GLU A 47 -5.38 14.33 -2.64
N LYS A 48 -6.67 14.44 -2.98
CA LYS A 48 -7.67 15.14 -2.17
C LYS A 48 -7.85 14.47 -0.81
N ILE A 49 -7.98 13.14 -0.78
CA ILE A 49 -8.07 12.37 0.46
C ILE A 49 -6.84 12.62 1.33
N LYS A 50 -5.64 12.49 0.76
CA LYS A 50 -4.40 12.72 1.49
C LYS A 50 -4.32 14.14 2.08
N ARG A 51 -4.70 15.14 1.30
CA ARG A 51 -4.71 16.53 1.77
C ARG A 51 -5.69 16.75 2.93
N VAL A 52 -6.87 16.13 2.87
CA VAL A 52 -7.89 16.26 3.92
C VAL A 52 -7.55 15.44 5.16
N ALA A 53 -7.05 14.23 4.98
CA ALA A 53 -6.69 13.32 6.06
C ALA A 53 -5.43 13.74 6.80
N SER A 54 -4.46 14.34 6.08
CA SER A 54 -3.10 14.60 6.61
C SER A 54 -2.55 13.37 7.36
N PRO A 55 -2.44 12.21 6.69
CA PRO A 55 -2.10 10.97 7.36
C PRO A 55 -0.66 11.01 7.90
N ASP A 56 -0.43 10.33 9.03
CA ASP A 56 0.91 10.12 9.56
C ASP A 56 1.71 9.16 8.70
N LEU A 57 1.03 8.25 8.00
CA LEU A 57 1.66 7.25 7.16
C LEU A 57 0.80 6.95 5.92
N THR A 58 1.42 7.03 4.75
CA THR A 58 0.84 6.62 3.46
C THR A 58 1.47 5.29 3.04
N VAL A 59 0.66 4.23 3.05
CA VAL A 59 1.10 2.87 2.76
C VAL A 59 0.66 2.47 1.35
N PHE A 60 1.60 2.11 0.51
CA PHE A 60 1.30 1.47 -0.77
C PHE A 60 1.15 -0.04 -0.57
N VAL A 61 0.02 -0.60 -0.96
CA VAL A 61 -0.23 -2.05 -0.93
C VAL A 61 -0.20 -2.58 -2.36
N GLY A 62 0.88 -3.29 -2.71
CA GLY A 62 1.11 -3.84 -4.04
C GLY A 62 0.88 -5.35 -4.11
N ASP A 63 0.47 -5.82 -5.28
CA ASP A 63 0.37 -7.24 -5.59
C ASP A 63 1.64 -7.70 -6.32
N ALA A 64 2.43 -8.57 -5.70
CA ALA A 64 3.69 -9.05 -6.26
C ALA A 64 3.52 -9.84 -7.57
N LEU A 65 2.36 -10.45 -7.79
CA LEU A 65 2.09 -11.21 -9.01
C LEU A 65 1.92 -10.33 -10.26
N THR A 66 1.63 -9.06 -10.11
CA THR A 66 1.47 -8.16 -11.24
C THR A 66 2.80 -7.70 -11.85
N GLY A 67 3.92 -8.08 -11.24
CA GLY A 67 5.27 -7.86 -11.79
C GLY A 67 5.55 -6.37 -12.10
N ASN A 68 5.87 -6.07 -13.35
CA ASN A 68 6.19 -4.70 -13.78
C ASN A 68 5.01 -3.73 -13.61
N ASP A 69 3.78 -4.19 -13.67
CA ASP A 69 2.61 -3.34 -13.46
C ASP A 69 2.56 -2.81 -12.02
N ALA A 70 2.97 -3.62 -11.03
CA ALA A 70 3.09 -3.17 -9.65
C ALA A 70 4.14 -2.04 -9.52
N VAL A 71 5.25 -2.13 -10.25
CA VAL A 71 6.31 -1.10 -10.25
C VAL A 71 5.79 0.20 -10.83
N GLU A 72 5.10 0.14 -11.97
CA GLU A 72 4.57 1.35 -12.63
C GLU A 72 3.43 1.99 -11.82
N GLN A 73 2.59 1.18 -11.19
CA GLN A 73 1.58 1.66 -10.25
C GLN A 73 2.24 2.39 -9.08
N ALA A 74 3.24 1.78 -8.47
CA ALA A 74 3.94 2.34 -7.34
C ALA A 74 4.65 3.66 -7.70
N LYS A 75 5.26 3.77 -8.88
CA LYS A 75 5.84 5.03 -9.39
C LYS A 75 4.78 6.12 -9.54
N THR A 76 3.64 5.78 -10.11
CA THR A 76 2.54 6.73 -10.29
C THR A 76 2.03 7.23 -8.94
N PHE A 77 1.84 6.32 -7.99
CA PHE A 77 1.45 6.68 -6.63
C PHE A 77 2.47 7.56 -5.93
N GLU A 78 3.74 7.20 -6.00
CA GLU A 78 4.79 7.99 -5.38
C GLU A 78 4.82 9.41 -5.94
N LYS A 79 4.67 9.56 -7.25
CA LYS A 79 4.69 10.86 -7.91
C LYS A 79 3.48 11.74 -7.55
N GLU A 80 2.27 11.17 -7.57
CA GLU A 80 1.03 11.94 -7.44
C GLU A 80 0.58 12.08 -5.97
N VAL A 81 0.78 11.05 -5.17
CA VAL A 81 0.30 10.97 -3.77
C VAL A 81 1.46 10.99 -2.77
N GLY A 82 2.57 10.37 -3.10
CA GLY A 82 3.69 10.13 -2.20
C GLY A 82 3.46 8.91 -1.30
N ILE A 83 4.49 8.10 -1.13
CA ILE A 83 4.49 6.85 -0.37
C ILE A 83 5.52 6.95 0.74
N ASP A 84 5.16 6.53 1.95
CA ASP A 84 6.09 6.44 3.08
C ASP A 84 6.67 5.04 3.21
N CYS A 85 5.84 4.02 3.00
CA CYS A 85 6.26 2.62 3.08
C CYS A 85 5.40 1.71 2.19
N ILE A 86 5.83 0.47 2.04
CA ILE A 86 5.28 -0.51 1.11
C ILE A 86 4.91 -1.78 1.86
N VAL A 87 3.75 -2.35 1.51
CA VAL A 87 3.33 -3.72 1.83
C VAL A 87 3.18 -4.48 0.52
N LEU A 88 3.79 -5.64 0.41
CA LEU A 88 3.65 -6.51 -0.77
C LEU A 88 2.87 -7.76 -0.42
N THR A 89 1.82 -8.02 -1.17
CA THR A 89 0.97 -9.21 -1.01
C THR A 89 1.32 -10.28 -2.03
N LYS A 90 0.92 -11.51 -1.75
CA LYS A 90 1.08 -12.69 -2.63
C LYS A 90 2.54 -13.03 -2.95
N ILE A 91 3.43 -12.79 -2.02
CA ILE A 91 4.86 -13.12 -2.17
C ILE A 91 5.07 -14.64 -2.28
N ASP A 92 4.21 -15.44 -1.65
CA ASP A 92 4.21 -16.90 -1.73
C ASP A 92 4.04 -17.44 -3.16
N ALA A 93 3.43 -16.67 -4.04
CA ALA A 93 3.22 -17.02 -5.44
C ALA A 93 4.25 -16.35 -6.39
N ASP A 94 5.06 -15.41 -5.92
CA ASP A 94 6.18 -14.80 -6.67
C ASP A 94 7.47 -15.60 -6.45
N ALA A 95 7.62 -16.70 -7.20
CA ALA A 95 8.72 -17.67 -7.05
C ALA A 95 10.14 -17.07 -7.16
N LYS A 96 10.30 -15.85 -7.63
CA LYS A 96 11.60 -15.20 -7.85
C LYS A 96 11.79 -13.88 -7.11
N GLY A 97 10.79 -13.41 -6.36
CA GLY A 97 10.87 -12.14 -5.62
C GLY A 97 11.14 -10.89 -6.48
N GLY A 98 10.96 -11.01 -7.80
CA GLY A 98 11.37 -9.97 -8.75
C GLY A 98 10.61 -8.66 -8.60
N ALA A 99 9.33 -8.74 -8.28
CA ALA A 99 8.51 -7.55 -8.04
C ALA A 99 8.99 -6.78 -6.80
N ALA A 100 9.28 -7.47 -5.71
CA ALA A 100 9.76 -6.85 -4.47
C ALA A 100 11.09 -6.11 -4.69
N LEU A 101 12.06 -6.76 -5.35
CA LEU A 101 13.34 -6.14 -5.67
C LEU A 101 13.18 -4.91 -6.58
N SER A 102 12.36 -5.04 -7.63
CA SER A 102 12.15 -3.95 -8.59
C SER A 102 11.46 -2.75 -7.94
N ILE A 103 10.47 -2.96 -7.08
CA ILE A 103 9.77 -1.91 -6.33
C ILE A 103 10.73 -1.24 -5.35
N ALA A 104 11.47 -2.02 -4.54
CA ALA A 104 12.41 -1.50 -3.57
C ALA A 104 13.50 -0.65 -4.24
N TYR A 105 14.09 -1.14 -5.32
CA TYR A 105 15.12 -0.42 -6.07
C TYR A 105 14.59 0.87 -6.69
N THR A 106 13.39 0.83 -7.26
CA THR A 106 12.82 1.95 -8.01
C THR A 106 12.34 3.07 -7.11
N LEU A 107 11.62 2.73 -6.04
CA LEU A 107 11.01 3.71 -5.14
C LEU A 107 11.92 4.16 -4.01
N LYS A 108 12.89 3.35 -3.64
CA LYS A 108 13.77 3.57 -2.49
C LYS A 108 12.99 3.83 -1.20
N LYS A 109 11.83 3.17 -1.06
CA LYS A 109 10.97 3.21 0.13
C LYS A 109 11.04 1.86 0.85
N PRO A 110 10.93 1.83 2.17
CA PRO A 110 10.99 0.58 2.92
C PRO A 110 9.78 -0.30 2.63
N ILE A 111 10.03 -1.57 2.37
CA ILE A 111 9.02 -2.61 2.48
C ILE A 111 8.94 -2.98 3.95
N ILE A 112 7.76 -2.87 4.56
CA ILE A 112 7.58 -3.10 6.00
C ILE A 112 6.91 -4.43 6.31
N PHE A 113 6.00 -4.87 5.43
CA PHE A 113 5.31 -6.15 5.57
C PHE A 113 5.18 -6.86 4.24
N ILE A 114 5.09 -8.19 4.32
CA ILE A 114 4.77 -9.09 3.21
C ILE A 114 3.57 -9.97 3.58
N GLY A 115 2.67 -10.16 2.61
CA GLY A 115 1.58 -11.12 2.70
C GLY A 115 1.96 -12.42 2.01
N THR A 116 1.86 -13.52 2.76
CA THR A 116 2.25 -14.88 2.32
C THR A 116 1.06 -15.84 2.26
N GLY A 117 -0.16 -15.35 2.40
CA GLY A 117 -1.39 -16.14 2.40
C GLY A 117 -2.63 -15.29 2.67
N GLN A 118 -3.70 -15.92 3.17
CA GLN A 118 -5.02 -15.31 3.35
C GLN A 118 -5.41 -15.07 4.83
N GLY A 119 -4.67 -15.63 5.77
CA GLY A 119 -4.93 -15.49 7.20
C GLY A 119 -4.27 -14.23 7.78
N TYR A 120 -4.70 -13.84 8.98
CA TYR A 120 -4.09 -12.71 9.68
C TYR A 120 -2.62 -12.94 10.02
N ASP A 121 -2.24 -14.20 10.31
CA ASP A 121 -0.86 -14.59 10.63
C ASP A 121 0.03 -14.68 9.38
N ASP A 122 -0.56 -14.57 8.19
CA ASP A 122 0.17 -14.57 6.91
C ASP A 122 0.67 -13.17 6.53
N LEU A 123 0.37 -12.14 7.32
CA LEU A 123 0.99 -10.82 7.21
C LEU A 123 2.21 -10.77 8.13
N ARG A 124 3.40 -10.78 7.55
CA ARG A 124 4.68 -10.85 8.28
C ARG A 124 5.52 -9.59 8.08
N PRO A 125 6.30 -9.17 9.09
CA PRO A 125 7.32 -8.14 8.88
C PRO A 125 8.26 -8.55 7.75
N PHE A 126 8.69 -7.58 6.95
CA PHE A 126 9.71 -7.82 5.92
C PHE A 126 11.08 -7.84 6.55
N VAL A 127 11.78 -8.97 6.43
CA VAL A 127 13.16 -9.14 6.89
C VAL A 127 14.06 -9.30 5.65
N PRO A 128 14.88 -8.31 5.30
CA PRO A 128 15.67 -8.31 4.06
C PRO A 128 16.58 -9.53 3.91
N GLU A 129 17.17 -9.98 5.01
CA GLU A 129 18.08 -11.13 5.04
C GLU A 129 17.36 -12.44 4.72
N GLU A 130 16.18 -12.65 5.31
CA GLU A 130 15.34 -13.82 5.02
C GLU A 130 14.85 -13.80 3.58
N PHE A 131 14.43 -12.62 3.10
CA PHE A 131 14.00 -12.46 1.72
C PHE A 131 15.15 -12.70 0.73
N ALA A 132 16.33 -12.18 0.99
CA ALA A 132 17.53 -12.42 0.16
C ALA A 132 17.87 -13.91 0.10
N ALA A 133 17.85 -14.61 1.22
CA ALA A 133 18.10 -16.06 1.27
C ALA A 133 17.04 -16.86 0.47
N MET A 134 15.79 -16.38 0.43
CA MET A 134 14.73 -17.05 -0.33
C MET A 134 14.93 -16.93 -1.85
N ILE A 135 15.46 -15.82 -2.33
CA ILE A 135 15.58 -15.54 -3.77
C ILE A 135 16.96 -15.83 -4.37
N LEU A 136 18.01 -15.89 -3.53
CA LEU A 136 19.36 -16.26 -3.96
C LEU A 136 19.53 -17.76 -3.71
N PRO A 137 19.75 -18.58 -4.77
CA PRO A 137 20.14 -19.96 -4.55
C PRO A 137 21.48 -19.99 -3.82
N ASP A 138 21.65 -20.95 -2.92
CA ASP A 138 22.94 -21.21 -2.27
C ASP A 138 24.01 -21.29 -3.36
N VAL A 139 24.91 -20.32 -3.32
CA VAL A 139 26.09 -20.33 -4.18
C VAL A 139 27.12 -21.18 -3.44
N ASP A 140 27.17 -22.48 -3.80
CA ASP A 140 28.23 -23.37 -3.37
C ASP A 140 29.62 -22.87 -3.83
#